data_b26c659aabf7860922f1cefc9d515a76
#
_entry.id   b26c659aabf7860922f1cefc9d515a76
#
_cell.length_a   1.000
_cell.length_b   1.000
_cell.length_c   1.000
_cell.angle_alpha   90.00
_cell.angle_beta   90.00
_cell.angle_gamma   90.00
#
_symmetry.space_group_name_H-M   'P 1'
#
loop_
_entity.id
_entity.type
_entity.pdbx_description
1 polymer ?
#
loop_
_entity_poly.entity_id
_entity_poly.type
_entity_poly.pdbx_seq_one_letter_code
_entity_poly.pdbx_strand_id
1 'polypeptide(L)'
;AIEAHNLTVSYNRRPVLWNVDFELPAGQVIGIIGPNGSGKTTLLKAIMDLVKKSSGYVKLFEQDLEEVRERISYVPQRESVDWDFPASVMDVVLMGRYRKNKLLKRLSKADRDLAAEALEKVNMLEYSNRQISQLSGGQQQRVFIARSLAQGADLYIMDEPFVGVDAATEEAIMLLMQEMKKEGKTVVVVHHDLQTAKLYFDWIVLLNTRLVASGPKDQIFNEALLQEAYGGKLNVLSKVGELIKEKDFPVREK
;
A
#
# COMPACT_ATOMS: atom_id res chain seq x y z
N ALA A 1 -15.55 -2.40 -0.79
CA ALA A 1 -14.60 -3.20 -1.59
C ALA A 1 -13.93 -4.31 -0.76
N ILE A 2 -13.66 -4.05 0.49
CA ILE A 2 -13.09 -5.02 1.44
C ILE A 2 -13.95 -5.00 2.69
N GLU A 3 -14.35 -6.18 3.15
CA GLU A 3 -15.07 -6.38 4.40
C GLU A 3 -14.29 -7.37 5.25
N ALA A 4 -14.04 -7.02 6.50
CA ALA A 4 -13.42 -7.88 7.49
C ALA A 4 -14.36 -8.04 8.70
N HIS A 5 -14.57 -9.27 9.13
CA HIS A 5 -15.49 -9.58 10.22
C HIS A 5 -14.82 -10.45 11.28
N ASN A 6 -14.77 -9.95 12.51
CA ASN A 6 -14.17 -10.61 13.69
C ASN A 6 -12.76 -11.17 13.41
N LEU A 7 -11.99 -10.46 12.57
CA LEU A 7 -10.71 -10.92 12.07
C LEU A 7 -9.67 -10.96 13.20
N THR A 8 -9.17 -12.15 13.49
CA THR A 8 -8.10 -12.37 14.47
C THR A 8 -6.96 -13.14 13.82
N VAL A 9 -5.73 -12.65 13.97
CA VAL A 9 -4.51 -13.32 13.52
C VAL A 9 -3.53 -13.40 14.68
N SER A 10 -2.98 -14.58 14.92
CA SER A 10 -2.02 -14.81 16.01
C SER A 10 -0.77 -15.52 15.52
N TYR A 11 0.40 -15.08 16.01
CA TYR A 11 1.66 -15.79 15.86
C TYR A 11 2.10 -16.32 17.23
N ASN A 12 2.43 -17.60 17.29
CA ASN A 12 2.88 -18.26 18.54
C ASN A 12 1.95 -17.97 19.73
N ARG A 13 0.61 -18.07 19.51
CA ARG A 13 -0.45 -17.81 20.51
C ARG A 13 -0.55 -16.34 20.98
N ARG A 14 0.19 -15.42 20.37
CA ARG A 14 0.08 -13.98 20.65
C ARG A 14 -0.72 -13.33 19.52
N PRO A 15 -1.85 -12.69 19.81
CA PRO A 15 -2.64 -12.00 18.81
C PRO A 15 -1.87 -10.75 18.33
N VAL A 16 -1.76 -10.62 17.01
CA VAL A 16 -1.24 -9.42 16.33
C VAL A 16 -2.39 -8.59 15.79
N LEU A 17 -3.47 -9.27 15.40
CA LEU A 17 -4.77 -8.65 15.12
C LEU A 17 -5.82 -9.32 16.02
N TRP A 18 -6.67 -8.51 16.62
CA TRP A 18 -7.68 -9.00 17.54
C TRP A 18 -9.04 -8.39 17.23
N ASN A 19 -9.99 -9.25 16.80
CA ASN A 19 -11.38 -8.89 16.57
C ASN A 19 -11.52 -7.59 15.74
N VAL A 20 -10.93 -7.60 14.55
CA VAL A 20 -10.95 -6.44 13.64
C VAL A 20 -12.16 -6.54 12.73
N ASP A 21 -13.01 -5.51 12.76
CA ASP A 21 -14.22 -5.38 11.95
C ASP A 21 -14.22 -4.05 11.20
N PHE A 22 -14.30 -4.09 9.86
CA PHE A 22 -14.45 -2.89 9.04
C PHE A 22 -15.02 -3.21 7.67
N GLU A 23 -15.58 -2.15 7.05
CA GLU A 23 -15.95 -2.13 5.64
C GLU A 23 -15.25 -0.96 4.95
N LEU A 24 -14.64 -1.23 3.79
CA LEU A 24 -13.93 -0.22 2.99
C LEU A 24 -14.69 0.03 1.68
N PRO A 25 -14.91 1.31 1.33
CA PRO A 25 -15.57 1.68 0.09
C PRO A 25 -14.74 1.31 -1.15
N ALA A 26 -15.42 1.17 -2.30
CA ALA A 26 -14.75 1.06 -3.59
C ALA A 26 -14.42 2.43 -4.17
N GLY A 27 -13.46 2.47 -5.12
CA GLY A 27 -13.14 3.68 -5.89
C GLY A 27 -12.49 4.79 -5.06
N GLN A 28 -11.75 4.45 -4.00
CA GLN A 28 -11.07 5.40 -3.13
C GLN A 28 -9.62 5.02 -2.88
N VAL A 29 -8.82 6.01 -2.47
CA VAL A 29 -7.47 5.78 -1.92
C VAL A 29 -7.57 5.70 -0.40
N ILE A 30 -7.27 4.53 0.15
CA ILE A 30 -7.49 4.15 1.55
C ILE A 30 -6.15 3.95 2.23
N GLY A 31 -5.92 4.67 3.33
CA GLY A 31 -4.72 4.51 4.14
C GLY A 31 -4.96 3.61 5.35
N ILE A 32 -4.13 2.57 5.53
CA ILE A 32 -4.05 1.81 6.78
C ILE A 32 -2.89 2.40 7.57
N ILE A 33 -3.19 3.07 8.67
CA ILE A 33 -2.21 3.77 9.51
C ILE A 33 -2.23 3.24 10.94
N GLY A 34 -1.14 3.42 11.64
CA GLY A 34 -0.97 3.00 13.03
C GLY A 34 0.50 2.87 13.40
N PRO A 35 0.83 2.72 14.68
CA PRO A 35 2.22 2.61 15.14
C PRO A 35 2.93 1.37 14.58
N ASN A 36 4.26 1.35 14.68
CA ASN A 36 5.04 0.17 14.32
C ASN A 36 4.65 -1.01 15.23
N GLY A 37 4.44 -2.18 14.61
CA GLY A 37 3.97 -3.38 15.30
C GLY A 37 2.45 -3.44 15.53
N SER A 38 1.67 -2.48 15.02
CA SER A 38 0.20 -2.45 15.18
C SER A 38 -0.55 -3.52 14.37
N GLY A 39 0.15 -4.26 13.49
CA GLY A 39 -0.44 -5.33 12.69
C GLY A 39 -0.83 -4.95 11.25
N LYS A 40 -0.44 -3.78 10.74
CA LYS A 40 -0.79 -3.30 9.38
C LYS A 40 -0.44 -4.29 8.26
N THR A 41 0.82 -4.70 8.17
CA THR A 41 1.28 -5.73 7.21
C THR A 41 0.58 -7.06 7.42
N THR A 42 0.31 -7.44 8.68
CA THR A 42 -0.43 -8.67 9.00
C THR A 42 -1.87 -8.57 8.51
N LEU A 43 -2.50 -7.40 8.60
CA LEU A 43 -3.84 -7.16 8.08
C LEU A 43 -3.86 -7.33 6.55
N LEU A 44 -2.92 -6.72 5.82
CA LEU A 44 -2.82 -6.94 4.37
C LEU A 44 -2.60 -8.41 4.02
N LYS A 45 -1.71 -9.09 4.74
CA LYS A 45 -1.45 -10.53 4.53
C LYS A 45 -2.69 -11.38 4.83
N ALA A 46 -3.50 -11.01 5.82
CA ALA A 46 -4.75 -11.71 6.13
C ALA A 46 -5.83 -11.47 5.07
N ILE A 47 -5.93 -10.25 4.52
CA ILE A 47 -6.81 -9.92 3.40
C ILE A 47 -6.44 -10.75 2.16
N MET A 48 -5.14 -10.91 1.89
CA MET A 48 -4.61 -11.67 0.76
C MET A 48 -4.50 -13.18 1.00
N ASP A 49 -4.99 -13.67 2.15
CA ASP A 49 -4.91 -15.07 2.59
C ASP A 49 -3.47 -15.65 2.61
N LEU A 50 -2.49 -14.76 2.85
CA LEU A 50 -1.07 -15.12 2.96
C LEU A 50 -0.68 -15.54 4.38
N VAL A 51 -1.56 -15.36 5.36
CA VAL A 51 -1.41 -15.81 6.75
C VAL A 51 -2.69 -16.45 7.24
N LYS A 52 -2.56 -17.46 8.10
CA LYS A 52 -3.71 -18.18 8.65
C LYS A 52 -4.47 -17.27 9.63
N LYS A 53 -5.76 -17.09 9.38
CA LYS A 53 -6.69 -16.43 10.30
C LYS A 53 -7.01 -17.38 11.47
N SER A 54 -6.94 -16.89 12.71
CA SER A 54 -7.33 -17.65 13.92
C SER A 54 -8.86 -17.68 14.05
N SER A 55 -9.54 -16.57 13.70
CA SER A 55 -10.98 -16.45 13.57
C SER A 55 -11.36 -15.35 12.61
N GLY A 56 -12.63 -15.28 12.24
CA GLY A 56 -13.17 -14.28 11.33
C GLY A 56 -12.93 -14.61 9.86
N TYR A 57 -13.41 -13.72 9.01
CA TYR A 57 -13.28 -13.84 7.56
C TYR A 57 -13.12 -12.48 6.89
N VAL A 58 -12.70 -12.50 5.64
CA VAL A 58 -12.59 -11.32 4.77
C VAL A 58 -13.33 -11.61 3.47
N LYS A 59 -14.12 -10.65 3.01
CA LYS A 59 -14.72 -10.65 1.67
C LYS A 59 -14.14 -9.50 0.85
N LEU A 60 -13.98 -9.73 -0.44
CA LEU A 60 -13.48 -8.77 -1.41
C LEU A 60 -14.53 -8.65 -2.52
N PHE A 61 -15.11 -7.46 -2.70
CA PHE A 61 -16.26 -7.27 -3.57
C PHE A 61 -17.40 -8.26 -3.26
N GLU A 62 -17.68 -8.48 -1.95
CA GLU A 62 -18.70 -9.41 -1.43
C GLU A 62 -18.43 -10.91 -1.73
N GLN A 63 -17.26 -11.25 -2.26
CA GLN A 63 -16.85 -12.59 -2.70
C GLN A 63 -15.61 -13.07 -1.94
N ASP A 64 -15.32 -14.35 -2.04
CA ASP A 64 -14.06 -14.89 -1.52
C ASP A 64 -12.88 -14.52 -2.43
N LEU A 65 -11.68 -14.39 -1.83
CA LEU A 65 -10.47 -14.00 -2.56
C LEU A 65 -10.22 -14.86 -3.79
N GLU A 66 -10.51 -16.17 -3.73
CA GLU A 66 -10.26 -17.09 -4.84
C GLU A 66 -11.08 -16.76 -6.09
N GLU A 67 -12.30 -16.25 -5.91
CA GLU A 67 -13.22 -15.88 -6.98
C GLU A 67 -12.81 -14.58 -7.68
N VAL A 68 -12.19 -13.67 -6.93
CA VAL A 68 -11.83 -12.33 -7.41
C VAL A 68 -10.33 -12.10 -7.53
N ARG A 69 -9.48 -13.11 -7.33
CA ARG A 69 -8.02 -13.00 -7.29
C ARG A 69 -7.43 -12.27 -8.50
N GLU A 70 -7.98 -12.44 -9.69
CA GLU A 70 -7.51 -11.76 -10.90
C GLU A 70 -7.81 -10.25 -10.90
N ARG A 71 -8.76 -9.80 -10.07
CA ARG A 71 -9.16 -8.40 -9.90
C ARG A 71 -8.34 -7.67 -8.83
N ILE A 72 -7.41 -8.37 -8.18
CA ILE A 72 -6.64 -7.85 -7.04
C ILE A 72 -5.16 -7.90 -7.36
N SER A 73 -4.47 -6.81 -7.14
CA SER A 73 -3.03 -6.71 -7.26
C SER A 73 -2.39 -6.39 -5.92
N TYR A 74 -1.26 -7.03 -5.62
CA TYR A 74 -0.51 -6.84 -4.39
C TYR A 74 0.92 -6.40 -4.66
N VAL A 75 1.31 -5.28 -4.05
CA VAL A 75 2.68 -4.79 -4.00
C VAL A 75 3.21 -5.05 -2.58
N PRO A 76 4.11 -6.03 -2.41
CA PRO A 76 4.68 -6.35 -1.10
C PRO A 76 5.67 -5.29 -0.66
N GLN A 77 5.97 -5.27 0.64
CA GLN A 77 7.05 -4.48 1.21
C GLN A 77 8.39 -4.85 0.57
N ARG A 78 9.22 -3.86 0.27
CA ARG A 78 10.46 -4.01 -0.49
C ARG A 78 11.41 -5.03 0.13
N GLU A 79 11.58 -5.02 1.45
CA GLU A 79 12.47 -5.93 2.19
C GLU A 79 12.05 -7.41 2.09
N SER A 80 10.82 -7.70 1.68
CA SER A 80 10.31 -9.07 1.53
C SER A 80 10.59 -9.69 0.16
N VAL A 81 11.21 -8.93 -0.75
CA VAL A 81 11.49 -9.34 -2.13
C VAL A 81 12.97 -9.68 -2.29
N ASP A 82 13.25 -10.81 -2.95
CA ASP A 82 14.60 -11.16 -3.39
C ASP A 82 14.93 -10.33 -4.66
N TRP A 83 15.84 -9.37 -4.52
CA TRP A 83 16.24 -8.45 -5.58
C TRP A 83 17.40 -8.97 -6.44
N ASP A 84 18.05 -10.05 -6.03
CA ASP A 84 19.15 -10.68 -6.77
C ASP A 84 18.65 -11.62 -7.87
N PHE A 85 17.35 -11.69 -8.06
CA PHE A 85 16.71 -12.48 -9.11
C PHE A 85 17.13 -11.96 -10.51
N PRO A 86 17.64 -12.85 -11.41
CA PRO A 86 18.18 -12.47 -12.70
C PRO A 86 17.07 -12.18 -13.74
N ALA A 87 16.31 -11.11 -13.54
CA ALA A 87 15.27 -10.67 -14.45
C ALA A 87 15.48 -9.21 -14.89
N SER A 88 15.10 -8.91 -16.12
CA SER A 88 15.02 -7.53 -16.58
C SER A 88 13.81 -6.82 -15.98
N VAL A 89 13.83 -5.50 -15.97
CA VAL A 89 12.69 -4.66 -15.58
C VAL A 89 11.42 -5.05 -16.36
N MET A 90 11.54 -5.24 -17.67
CA MET A 90 10.43 -5.66 -18.52
C MET A 90 9.89 -7.04 -18.11
N ASP A 91 10.78 -8.00 -17.78
CA ASP A 91 10.35 -9.33 -17.34
C ASP A 91 9.54 -9.26 -16.04
N VAL A 92 9.99 -8.45 -15.08
CA VAL A 92 9.27 -8.23 -13.81
C VAL A 92 7.88 -7.65 -14.06
N VAL A 93 7.75 -6.64 -14.92
CA VAL A 93 6.44 -6.04 -15.22
C VAL A 93 5.54 -7.01 -15.95
N LEU A 94 6.09 -7.79 -16.89
CA LEU A 94 5.35 -8.83 -17.60
C LEU A 94 4.83 -9.94 -16.68
N MET A 95 5.45 -10.18 -15.51
CA MET A 95 4.88 -11.11 -14.51
C MET A 95 3.48 -10.69 -14.07
N GLY A 96 3.13 -9.41 -14.10
CA GLY A 96 1.78 -8.90 -13.85
C GLY A 96 0.74 -9.37 -14.89
N ARG A 97 1.18 -9.80 -16.07
CA ARG A 97 0.31 -10.27 -17.15
C ARG A 97 0.01 -11.77 -17.10
N TYR A 98 0.73 -12.54 -16.26
CA TYR A 98 0.47 -13.96 -16.09
C TYR A 98 -0.81 -14.19 -15.27
N ARG A 99 -1.79 -14.88 -15.86
CA ARG A 99 -3.04 -15.29 -15.20
C ARG A 99 -3.05 -16.81 -15.03
N LYS A 100 -3.66 -17.29 -13.94
CA LYS A 100 -3.74 -18.72 -13.59
C LYS A 100 -4.17 -19.61 -14.76
N ASN A 101 -5.11 -19.15 -15.57
CA ASN A 101 -5.66 -19.90 -16.69
C ASN A 101 -4.85 -19.78 -18.00
N LYS A 102 -3.71 -19.04 -17.98
CA LYS A 102 -2.88 -18.77 -19.16
C LYS A 102 -1.40 -19.15 -18.97
N LEU A 103 -1.08 -19.96 -17.98
CA LEU A 103 0.29 -20.37 -17.63
C LEU A 103 1.07 -21.00 -18.82
N LEU A 104 0.39 -21.57 -19.80
CA LEU A 104 0.98 -22.17 -21.01
C LEU A 104 0.91 -21.26 -22.24
N LYS A 105 0.29 -20.08 -22.16
CA LYS A 105 0.24 -19.15 -23.30
C LYS A 105 1.44 -18.21 -23.25
N ARG A 106 2.12 -18.10 -24.39
CA ARG A 106 3.15 -17.06 -24.58
C ARG A 106 2.50 -15.69 -24.47
N LEU A 107 3.21 -14.77 -23.79
CA LEU A 107 2.81 -13.37 -23.71
C LEU A 107 2.69 -12.79 -25.13
N SER A 108 1.59 -12.11 -25.39
CA SER A 108 1.30 -11.47 -26.66
C SER A 108 2.04 -10.14 -26.81
N LYS A 109 2.03 -9.57 -28.04
CA LYS A 109 2.49 -8.20 -28.25
C LYS A 109 1.69 -7.22 -27.38
N ALA A 110 0.37 -7.36 -27.30
CA ALA A 110 -0.49 -6.53 -26.47
C ALA A 110 -0.10 -6.56 -24.98
N ASP A 111 0.34 -7.71 -24.44
CA ASP A 111 0.83 -7.79 -23.07
C ASP A 111 2.12 -6.99 -22.87
N ARG A 112 3.00 -6.98 -23.88
CA ARG A 112 4.23 -6.18 -23.86
C ARG A 112 3.94 -4.68 -23.98
N ASP A 113 2.99 -4.30 -24.82
CA ASP A 113 2.57 -2.91 -24.98
C ASP A 113 1.98 -2.37 -23.66
N LEU A 114 1.10 -3.14 -22.98
CA LEU A 114 0.57 -2.79 -21.66
C LEU A 114 1.66 -2.72 -20.56
N ALA A 115 2.66 -3.60 -20.63
CA ALA A 115 3.79 -3.53 -19.71
C ALA A 115 4.66 -2.28 -19.95
N ALA A 116 4.85 -1.91 -21.21
CA ALA A 116 5.57 -0.68 -21.58
C ALA A 116 4.81 0.58 -21.12
N GLU A 117 3.50 0.65 -21.33
CA GLU A 117 2.63 1.73 -20.81
C GLU A 117 2.70 1.84 -19.28
N ALA A 118 2.68 0.70 -18.58
CA ALA A 118 2.82 0.69 -17.13
C ALA A 118 4.19 1.21 -16.66
N LEU A 119 5.27 0.88 -17.38
CA LEU A 119 6.61 1.42 -17.13
C LEU A 119 6.70 2.92 -17.42
N GLU A 120 6.03 3.39 -18.46
CA GLU A 120 5.97 4.81 -18.80
C GLU A 120 5.28 5.62 -17.71
N LYS A 121 4.13 5.14 -17.17
CA LYS A 121 3.39 5.77 -16.06
C LYS A 121 4.24 5.98 -14.80
N VAL A 122 5.28 5.19 -14.60
CA VAL A 122 6.20 5.30 -13.45
C VAL A 122 7.59 5.83 -13.82
N ASN A 123 7.78 6.35 -15.05
CA ASN A 123 9.06 6.86 -15.57
C ASN A 123 10.20 5.82 -15.49
N MET A 124 9.93 4.57 -15.88
CA MET A 124 10.90 3.47 -15.86
C MET A 124 11.09 2.77 -17.20
N LEU A 125 10.48 3.27 -18.29
CA LEU A 125 10.53 2.63 -19.61
C LEU A 125 11.96 2.56 -20.17
N GLU A 126 12.76 3.59 -19.97
CA GLU A 126 14.18 3.62 -20.42
C GLU A 126 15.05 2.53 -19.76
N TYR A 127 14.64 2.04 -18.57
CA TYR A 127 15.33 0.99 -17.83
C TYR A 127 14.83 -0.42 -18.17
N SER A 128 13.89 -0.57 -19.12
CA SER A 128 13.18 -1.82 -19.42
C SER A 128 14.08 -3.05 -19.63
N ASN A 129 15.27 -2.85 -20.21
CA ASN A 129 16.25 -3.89 -20.49
C ASN A 129 17.31 -4.08 -19.38
N ARG A 130 17.32 -3.24 -18.33
CA ARG A 130 18.24 -3.41 -17.20
C ARG A 130 17.80 -4.52 -16.29
N GLN A 131 18.74 -5.16 -15.62
CA GLN A 131 18.43 -6.11 -14.55
C GLN A 131 17.88 -5.36 -13.33
N ILE A 132 16.89 -5.95 -12.68
CA ILE A 132 16.21 -5.35 -11.50
C ILE A 132 17.20 -5.10 -10.36
N SER A 133 18.21 -5.95 -10.18
CA SER A 133 19.26 -5.83 -9.17
C SER A 133 20.16 -4.58 -9.36
N GLN A 134 20.23 -4.03 -10.56
CA GLN A 134 21.04 -2.85 -10.90
C GLN A 134 20.34 -1.52 -10.61
N LEU A 135 19.09 -1.57 -10.15
CA LEU A 135 18.28 -0.40 -9.88
C LEU A 135 18.42 0.06 -8.42
N SER A 136 18.26 1.37 -8.20
CA SER A 136 18.11 1.91 -6.84
C SER A 136 16.81 1.42 -6.18
N GLY A 137 16.72 1.49 -4.84
CA GLY A 137 15.53 1.06 -4.11
C GLY A 137 14.23 1.73 -4.58
N GLY A 138 14.27 3.04 -4.83
CA GLY A 138 13.11 3.76 -5.36
C GLY A 138 12.75 3.36 -6.79
N GLN A 139 13.75 3.05 -7.64
CA GLN A 139 13.50 2.51 -8.97
C GLN A 139 12.89 1.11 -8.93
N GLN A 140 13.39 0.22 -8.07
CA GLN A 140 12.82 -1.11 -7.85
C GLN A 140 11.35 -1.02 -7.41
N GLN A 141 11.04 -0.11 -6.48
CA GLN A 141 9.68 0.11 -6.01
C GLN A 141 8.75 0.55 -7.15
N ARG A 142 9.19 1.50 -7.99
CA ARG A 142 8.42 1.93 -9.17
C ARG A 142 8.18 0.78 -10.16
N VAL A 143 9.14 -0.10 -10.38
CA VAL A 143 8.96 -1.29 -11.23
C VAL A 143 7.91 -2.24 -10.66
N PHE A 144 7.85 -2.43 -9.34
CA PHE A 144 6.82 -3.26 -8.71
C PHE A 144 5.43 -2.63 -8.80
N ILE A 145 5.34 -1.31 -8.72
CA ILE A 145 4.09 -0.58 -9.00
C ILE A 145 3.70 -0.77 -10.47
N ALA A 146 4.64 -0.62 -11.42
CA ALA A 146 4.35 -0.87 -12.84
C ALA A 146 3.85 -2.31 -13.08
N ARG A 147 4.45 -3.31 -12.42
CA ARG A 147 3.97 -4.70 -12.47
C ARG A 147 2.52 -4.81 -12.02
N SER A 148 2.17 -4.11 -10.95
CA SER A 148 0.81 -4.12 -10.43
C SER A 148 -0.17 -3.43 -11.39
N LEU A 149 0.22 -2.32 -11.99
CA LEU A 149 -0.56 -1.60 -13.01
C LEU A 149 -0.79 -2.46 -14.25
N ALA A 150 0.25 -3.14 -14.75
CA ALA A 150 0.17 -4.02 -15.91
C ALA A 150 -0.83 -5.16 -15.70
N GLN A 151 -1.11 -5.58 -14.47
CA GLN A 151 -2.14 -6.56 -14.16
C GLN A 151 -3.55 -6.08 -14.52
N GLY A 152 -3.83 -4.78 -14.41
CA GLY A 152 -5.13 -4.18 -14.70
C GLY A 152 -6.20 -4.58 -13.69
N ALA A 153 -5.86 -4.60 -12.41
CA ALA A 153 -6.74 -4.96 -11.31
C ALA A 153 -7.81 -3.88 -11.03
N ASP A 154 -8.80 -4.21 -10.19
CA ASP A 154 -9.79 -3.27 -9.67
C ASP A 154 -9.44 -2.81 -8.24
N LEU A 155 -8.72 -3.67 -7.50
CA LEU A 155 -8.22 -3.41 -6.16
C LEU A 155 -6.70 -3.57 -6.13
N TYR A 156 -6.01 -2.52 -5.68
CA TYR A 156 -4.57 -2.50 -5.48
C TYR A 156 -4.27 -2.42 -4.00
N ILE A 157 -3.49 -3.35 -3.49
CA ILE A 157 -3.07 -3.43 -2.09
C ILE A 157 -1.56 -3.22 -2.06
N MET A 158 -1.07 -2.21 -1.32
CA MET A 158 0.34 -1.83 -1.31
C MET A 158 0.85 -1.75 0.13
N ASP A 159 1.91 -2.50 0.42
CA ASP A 159 2.51 -2.53 1.75
C ASP A 159 3.74 -1.62 1.79
N GLU A 160 3.60 -0.46 2.43
CA GLU A 160 4.64 0.56 2.58
C GLU A 160 5.35 0.95 1.25
N PRO A 161 4.60 1.36 0.21
CA PRO A 161 5.18 1.60 -1.12
C PRO A 161 6.13 2.81 -1.19
N PHE A 162 6.24 3.59 -0.13
CA PHE A 162 7.06 4.82 -0.07
C PHE A 162 8.37 4.63 0.69
N VAL A 163 8.60 3.47 1.29
CA VAL A 163 9.84 3.22 2.05
C VAL A 163 11.04 3.21 1.12
N GLY A 164 12.03 4.06 1.44
CA GLY A 164 13.27 4.16 0.67
C GLY A 164 13.17 4.89 -0.66
N VAL A 165 12.10 5.67 -0.89
CA VAL A 165 11.97 6.58 -2.02
C VAL A 165 12.19 8.02 -1.57
N ASP A 166 12.62 8.89 -2.50
CA ASP A 166 12.70 10.33 -2.27
C ASP A 166 11.31 10.99 -2.35
N ALA A 167 11.20 12.22 -1.82
CA ALA A 167 9.93 12.95 -1.76
C ALA A 167 9.27 13.17 -3.14
N ALA A 168 10.08 13.40 -4.19
CA ALA A 168 9.53 13.59 -5.54
C ALA A 168 8.94 12.28 -6.09
N THR A 169 9.58 11.16 -5.82
CA THR A 169 9.07 9.83 -6.17
C THR A 169 7.80 9.49 -5.37
N GLU A 170 7.76 9.82 -4.08
CA GLU A 170 6.57 9.64 -3.24
C GLU A 170 5.38 10.44 -3.81
N GLU A 171 5.58 11.71 -4.12
CA GLU A 171 4.55 12.57 -4.72
C GLU A 171 4.05 12.01 -6.06
N ALA A 172 4.95 11.56 -6.93
CA ALA A 172 4.59 10.95 -8.22
C ALA A 172 3.74 9.68 -8.05
N ILE A 173 4.07 8.82 -7.08
CA ILE A 173 3.30 7.62 -6.77
C ILE A 173 1.92 8.00 -6.21
N MET A 174 1.84 9.02 -5.36
CA MET A 174 0.55 9.51 -4.82
C MET A 174 -0.35 10.08 -5.91
N LEU A 175 0.20 10.87 -6.84
CA LEU A 175 -0.55 11.38 -8.00
C LEU A 175 -1.07 10.24 -8.87
N LEU A 176 -0.25 9.22 -9.11
CA LEU A 176 -0.66 8.02 -9.85
C LEU A 176 -1.84 7.31 -9.16
N MET A 177 -1.82 7.18 -7.83
CA MET A 177 -2.95 6.60 -7.08
C MET A 177 -4.23 7.43 -7.21
N GLN A 178 -4.13 8.76 -7.27
CA GLN A 178 -5.27 9.62 -7.52
C GLN A 178 -5.82 9.48 -8.96
N GLU A 179 -4.96 9.23 -9.94
CA GLU A 179 -5.39 8.90 -11.31
C GLU A 179 -6.13 7.55 -11.35
N MET A 180 -5.57 6.52 -10.70
CA MET A 180 -6.22 5.22 -10.56
C MET A 180 -7.61 5.34 -9.93
N LYS A 181 -7.76 6.17 -8.91
CA LYS A 181 -9.07 6.48 -8.30
C LYS A 181 -10.04 7.09 -9.32
N LYS A 182 -9.60 8.05 -10.14
CA LYS A 182 -10.43 8.65 -11.22
C LYS A 182 -10.89 7.60 -12.23
N GLU A 183 -10.08 6.55 -12.45
CA GLU A 183 -10.43 5.39 -13.26
C GLU A 183 -11.37 4.39 -12.53
N GLY A 184 -11.85 4.71 -11.33
CA GLY A 184 -12.73 3.87 -10.52
C GLY A 184 -12.02 2.74 -9.77
N LYS A 185 -10.69 2.75 -9.72
CA LYS A 185 -9.91 1.74 -8.98
C LYS A 185 -9.90 2.03 -7.49
N THR A 186 -9.80 0.97 -6.69
CA THR A 186 -9.60 1.07 -5.24
C THR A 186 -8.13 0.83 -4.93
N VAL A 187 -7.53 1.71 -4.13
CA VAL A 187 -6.13 1.58 -3.73
C VAL A 187 -6.05 1.57 -2.20
N VAL A 188 -5.50 0.51 -1.62
CA VAL A 188 -5.29 0.36 -0.18
C VAL A 188 -3.80 0.37 0.10
N VAL A 189 -3.37 1.26 0.97
CA VAL A 189 -1.95 1.52 1.23
C VAL A 189 -1.66 1.45 2.72
N VAL A 190 -0.69 0.65 3.12
CA VAL A 190 -0.10 0.78 4.45
C VAL A 190 0.85 1.96 4.46
N HIS A 191 0.66 2.86 5.41
CA HIS A 191 1.47 4.06 5.55
C HIS A 191 1.77 4.35 7.03
N HIS A 192 2.87 5.03 7.32
CA HIS A 192 3.28 5.34 8.69
C HIS A 192 3.34 6.84 8.99
N ASP A 193 3.39 7.69 7.97
CA ASP A 193 3.42 9.14 8.14
C ASP A 193 2.00 9.72 8.16
N LEU A 194 1.65 10.37 9.27
CA LEU A 194 0.35 10.99 9.49
C LEU A 194 0.14 12.26 8.67
N GLN A 195 1.21 13.01 8.37
CA GLN A 195 1.10 14.27 7.63
C GLN A 195 0.76 13.98 6.17
N THR A 196 1.51 13.09 5.54
CA THR A 196 1.28 12.64 4.18
C THR A 196 -0.08 11.93 4.06
N ALA A 197 -0.44 11.10 5.05
CA ALA A 197 -1.72 10.39 5.06
C ALA A 197 -2.92 11.35 5.02
N LYS A 198 -2.87 12.47 5.75
CA LYS A 198 -3.92 13.49 5.75
C LYS A 198 -4.11 14.16 4.39
N LEU A 199 -3.05 14.30 3.61
CA LEU A 199 -3.09 14.96 2.30
C LEU A 199 -3.69 14.07 1.22
N TYR A 200 -3.31 12.80 1.17
CA TYR A 200 -3.51 11.97 -0.01
C TYR A 200 -4.61 10.91 0.11
N PHE A 201 -4.96 10.48 1.33
CA PHE A 201 -6.00 9.46 1.48
C PHE A 201 -7.40 10.06 1.62
N ASP A 202 -8.39 9.34 1.13
CA ASP A 202 -9.81 9.69 1.28
C ASP A 202 -10.43 9.04 2.51
N TRP A 203 -10.00 7.80 2.78
CA TRP A 203 -10.49 6.95 3.86
C TRP A 203 -9.33 6.42 4.68
N ILE A 204 -9.50 6.31 5.98
CA ILE A 204 -8.46 5.84 6.90
C ILE A 204 -8.96 4.65 7.70
N VAL A 205 -8.09 3.65 7.84
CA VAL A 205 -8.18 2.58 8.83
C VAL A 205 -7.10 2.81 9.87
N LEU A 206 -7.50 3.17 11.08
CA LEU A 206 -6.59 3.41 12.19
C LEU A 206 -6.48 2.14 13.03
N LEU A 207 -5.29 1.54 13.05
CA LEU A 207 -5.03 0.22 13.61
C LEU A 207 -3.99 0.24 14.73
N ASN A 208 -4.31 -0.42 15.85
CA ASN A 208 -3.35 -0.77 16.90
C ASN A 208 -3.71 -2.11 17.53
N THR A 209 -3.31 -3.24 16.91
CA THR A 209 -3.72 -4.61 17.24
C THR A 209 -5.23 -4.83 17.09
N ARG A 210 -6.02 -3.80 17.35
CA ARG A 210 -7.47 -3.71 17.12
C ARG A 210 -7.77 -2.55 16.18
N LEU A 211 -8.94 -2.58 15.60
CA LEU A 211 -9.44 -1.41 14.92
C LEU A 211 -9.72 -0.32 15.97
N VAL A 212 -9.05 0.83 15.83
CA VAL A 212 -9.37 2.02 16.61
C VAL A 212 -10.52 2.77 15.95
N ALA A 213 -10.40 3.02 14.64
CA ALA A 213 -11.45 3.65 13.86
C ALA A 213 -11.27 3.36 12.36
N SER A 214 -12.37 3.39 11.60
CA SER A 214 -12.37 3.37 10.14
C SER A 214 -13.40 4.35 9.62
N GLY A 215 -13.01 5.23 8.67
CA GLY A 215 -13.91 6.24 8.15
C GLY A 215 -13.23 7.24 7.20
N PRO A 216 -14.00 8.23 6.70
CA PRO A 216 -13.46 9.36 5.95
C PRO A 216 -12.35 10.05 6.74
N LYS A 217 -11.28 10.47 6.06
CA LYS A 217 -10.09 11.03 6.71
C LYS A 217 -10.40 12.16 7.70
N ASP A 218 -11.32 13.06 7.36
CA ASP A 218 -11.64 14.23 8.19
C ASP A 218 -12.29 13.86 9.52
N GLN A 219 -12.91 12.68 9.62
CA GLN A 219 -13.49 12.13 10.85
C GLN A 219 -12.45 11.41 11.72
N ILE A 220 -11.44 10.80 11.07
CA ILE A 220 -10.42 9.97 11.75
C ILE A 220 -9.24 10.81 12.23
N PHE A 221 -8.85 11.86 11.51
CA PHE A 221 -7.74 12.73 11.92
C PHE A 221 -8.15 13.71 13.03
N ASN A 222 -8.55 13.17 14.17
CA ASN A 222 -8.77 13.94 15.41
C ASN A 222 -7.82 13.47 16.51
N GLU A 223 -7.55 14.38 17.46
CA GLU A 223 -6.55 14.15 18.51
C GLU A 223 -6.88 12.92 19.38
N ALA A 224 -8.15 12.71 19.72
CA ALA A 224 -8.57 11.63 20.60
C ALA A 224 -8.29 10.24 19.98
N LEU A 225 -8.69 10.02 18.73
CA LEU A 225 -8.45 8.75 18.02
C LEU A 225 -6.96 8.52 17.76
N LEU A 226 -6.22 9.57 17.38
CA LEU A 226 -4.79 9.45 17.16
C LEU A 226 -4.06 9.16 18.50
N GLN A 227 -4.50 9.74 19.60
CA GLN A 227 -3.94 9.46 20.93
C GLN A 227 -4.27 8.04 21.40
N GLU A 228 -5.47 7.53 21.11
CA GLU A 228 -5.83 6.13 21.36
C GLU A 228 -4.93 5.16 20.58
N ALA A 229 -4.71 5.42 19.30
CA ALA A 229 -3.91 4.54 18.45
C ALA A 229 -2.41 4.57 18.79
N TYR A 230 -1.85 5.77 19.01
CA TYR A 230 -0.40 5.97 19.14
C TYR A 230 0.07 6.13 20.60
N GLY A 231 -0.86 6.33 21.55
CA GLY A 231 -0.55 6.56 22.95
C GLY A 231 0.33 7.78 23.19
N GLY A 232 1.06 7.84 24.30
CA GLY A 232 1.92 8.97 24.67
C GLY A 232 3.07 9.30 23.70
N LYS A 233 3.28 8.52 22.65
CA LYS A 233 4.31 8.79 21.62
C LYS A 233 3.96 10.00 20.75
N LEU A 234 2.69 10.32 20.57
CA LEU A 234 2.25 11.51 19.81
C LEU A 234 2.63 12.82 20.48
N ASN A 235 2.54 12.90 21.81
CA ASN A 235 2.91 14.10 22.57
C ASN A 235 4.40 14.46 22.46
N VAL A 236 5.26 13.49 22.22
CA VAL A 236 6.70 13.73 22.00
C VAL A 236 6.94 14.23 20.57
N LEU A 237 6.27 13.69 19.58
CA LEU A 237 6.44 14.07 18.17
C LEU A 237 5.83 15.45 17.88
N SER A 238 4.67 15.80 18.45
CA SER A 238 4.06 17.13 18.30
C SER A 238 4.90 18.21 18.98
N LYS A 239 5.37 17.97 20.21
CA LYS A 239 6.28 18.89 20.90
C LYS A 239 7.61 19.09 20.20
N VAL A 240 8.19 18.03 19.62
CA VAL A 240 9.42 18.13 18.81
C VAL A 240 9.14 18.90 17.52
N GLY A 241 8.00 18.69 16.86
CA GLY A 241 7.60 19.44 15.67
C GLY A 241 7.35 20.94 15.94
N GLU A 242 6.76 21.28 17.09
CA GLU A 242 6.59 22.67 17.52
C GLU A 242 7.93 23.33 17.86
N LEU A 243 8.81 22.63 18.58
CA LEU A 243 10.15 23.13 18.93
C LEU A 243 11.06 23.31 17.70
N ILE A 244 10.87 22.54 16.64
CA ILE A 244 11.59 22.72 15.38
C ILE A 244 11.05 23.95 14.65
N LYS A 245 9.72 24.14 14.59
CA LYS A 245 9.11 25.33 13.97
C LYS A 245 9.46 26.65 14.67
N GLU A 246 9.63 26.62 15.98
CA GLU A 246 10.09 27.81 16.74
C GLU A 246 11.57 28.16 16.51
N LYS A 247 12.41 27.20 16.08
CA LYS A 247 13.84 27.45 15.83
C LYS A 247 14.18 27.90 14.40
N ASP A 248 13.28 27.75 13.44
CA ASP A 248 13.57 27.99 12.03
C ASP A 248 13.21 29.39 11.50
N PHE A 249 12.90 30.38 12.33
CA PHE A 249 12.75 31.76 11.85
C PHE A 249 13.35 32.82 12.80
N PRO A 250 14.60 33.20 12.57
CA PRO A 250 14.93 34.63 12.70
C PRO A 250 14.84 35.25 11.28
N VAL A 251 13.73 35.92 11.00
CA VAL A 251 13.65 36.87 9.89
C VAL A 251 14.73 37.94 10.17
N ARG A 252 15.79 37.96 9.37
CA ARG A 252 16.68 39.11 9.27
C ARG A 252 16.03 40.09 8.29
N GLU A 253 15.34 41.07 8.84
CA GLU A 253 15.14 42.33 8.13
C GLU A 253 16.50 43.00 7.84
N LYS A 254 16.74 43.27 6.58
CA LYS A 254 17.50 44.40 6.09
C LYS A 254 16.97 44.82 4.73
#